data_f08e7fd41914d203c3914e0c6f805d43
#
_entry.id   f08e7fd41914d203c3914e0c6f805d43
#
_cell.length_a   1.000
_cell.length_b   1.000
_cell.length_c   1.000
_cell.angle_alpha   90.00
_cell.angle_beta   90.00
_cell.angle_gamma   90.00
#
_symmetry.space_group_name_H-M   'P 1'
#
loop_
_entity.id
_entity.type
_entity.pdbx_description
1 polymer ?
#
loop_
_entity_poly.entity_id
_entity_poly.type
_entity_poly.pdbx_seq_one_letter_code
_entity_poly.pdbx_strand_id
1 'polypeptide(L)'
;MKKNKLFWILTVICVLNFAAHLYFYPSLPDIVPTHWGAGGQVNGWGPKSTVLILAVLPFAMLILFEVIRKIDPKHQNFEKFGKVWNLFVVLFTVMMAAFSWLSELAVFGKLPDSSNLVSILVCGGIGVLFIILGNFMPQIKQNYTFGCRTPWALNDEHNWQRTQRMGGYTFVVMGIVLLVLSFLGGLLGDIATLIVLLAAVLGGSAWIYLYSYLVCIGKMK
;
A
#
# COMPACT_ATOMS: atom_id res chain seq x y z
N MET A 1 15.45 3.16 -22.99
CA MET A 1 15.10 1.74 -23.25
C MET A 1 14.89 0.87 -22.02
N LYS A 2 15.62 1.05 -20.89
CA LYS A 2 15.43 0.21 -19.67
C LYS A 2 14.07 0.41 -18.93
N LYS A 3 13.42 1.56 -19.06
CA LYS A 3 12.15 1.89 -18.36
C LYS A 3 10.95 1.04 -18.83
N ASN A 4 10.90 0.67 -20.10
CA ASN A 4 9.79 -0.16 -20.62
C ASN A 4 9.88 -1.63 -20.18
N LYS A 5 11.06 -2.14 -19.86
CA LYS A 5 11.22 -3.57 -19.52
C LYS A 5 10.51 -3.94 -18.22
N LEU A 6 10.62 -3.11 -17.16
CA LEU A 6 9.95 -3.37 -15.89
C LEU A 6 8.43 -3.34 -16.04
N PHE A 7 7.90 -2.34 -16.75
CA PHE A 7 6.45 -2.26 -17.01
C PHE A 7 5.92 -3.52 -17.69
N TRP A 8 6.61 -3.99 -18.74
CA TRP A 8 6.19 -5.20 -19.45
C TRP A 8 6.30 -6.47 -18.61
N ILE A 9 7.34 -6.59 -17.76
CA ILE A 9 7.45 -7.72 -16.82
C ILE A 9 6.28 -7.73 -15.86
N LEU A 10 5.95 -6.59 -15.25
CA LEU A 10 4.81 -6.48 -14.33
C LEU A 10 3.47 -6.71 -15.05
N THR A 11 3.34 -6.24 -16.30
CA THR A 11 2.16 -6.51 -17.14
C THR A 11 1.98 -8.02 -17.34
N VAL A 12 3.04 -8.74 -17.68
CA VAL A 12 2.98 -10.21 -17.82
C VAL A 12 2.57 -10.88 -16.52
N ILE A 13 3.12 -10.44 -15.39
CA ILE A 13 2.74 -10.95 -14.06
C ILE A 13 1.25 -10.71 -13.80
N CYS A 14 0.73 -9.52 -14.06
CA CYS A 14 -0.69 -9.20 -13.86
C CYS A 14 -1.60 -10.02 -14.80
N VAL A 15 -1.20 -10.22 -16.05
CA VAL A 15 -1.95 -11.05 -17.01
C VAL A 15 -1.98 -12.50 -16.57
N LEU A 16 -0.86 -13.06 -16.14
CA LEU A 16 -0.79 -14.43 -15.62
C LEU A 16 -1.61 -14.58 -14.32
N ASN A 17 -1.54 -13.57 -13.43
CA ASN A 17 -2.38 -13.52 -12.23
C ASN A 17 -3.86 -13.58 -12.60
N PHE A 18 -4.32 -12.73 -13.51
CA PHE A 18 -5.72 -12.72 -13.96
C PHE A 18 -6.13 -14.02 -14.64
N ALA A 19 -5.28 -14.58 -15.51
CA ALA A 19 -5.55 -15.86 -16.15
C ALA A 19 -5.69 -17.02 -15.13
N ALA A 20 -4.88 -17.00 -14.06
CA ALA A 20 -5.00 -17.97 -12.98
C ALA A 20 -6.34 -17.83 -12.23
N HIS A 21 -6.78 -16.62 -11.92
CA HIS A 21 -8.12 -16.38 -11.34
C HIS A 21 -9.24 -16.90 -12.25
N LEU A 22 -9.16 -16.64 -13.58
CA LEU A 22 -10.13 -17.19 -14.53
C LEU A 22 -10.16 -18.71 -14.56
N TYR A 23 -9.01 -19.35 -14.42
CA TYR A 23 -8.92 -20.81 -14.37
C TYR A 23 -9.63 -21.40 -13.13
N PHE A 24 -9.48 -20.79 -11.96
CA PHE A 24 -10.13 -21.25 -10.73
C PHE A 24 -11.57 -20.75 -10.56
N TYR A 25 -12.00 -19.74 -11.30
CA TYR A 25 -13.31 -19.11 -11.17
C TYR A 25 -14.50 -20.07 -11.24
N PRO A 26 -14.55 -21.09 -12.16
CA PRO A 26 -15.65 -22.06 -12.23
C PRO A 26 -15.78 -22.93 -10.98
N SER A 27 -14.68 -23.13 -10.24
CA SER A 27 -14.64 -23.96 -9.03
C SER A 27 -15.10 -23.21 -7.77
N LEU A 28 -15.36 -21.91 -7.86
CA LEU A 28 -15.78 -21.09 -6.74
C LEU A 28 -17.29 -21.18 -6.52
N PRO A 29 -17.77 -21.20 -5.26
CA PRO A 29 -19.18 -21.06 -4.93
C PRO A 29 -19.67 -19.66 -5.33
N ASP A 30 -20.99 -19.45 -5.46
CA ASP A 30 -21.57 -18.17 -5.89
C ASP A 30 -21.32 -17.05 -4.89
N ILE A 31 -21.10 -17.39 -3.61
CA ILE A 31 -20.77 -16.45 -2.53
C ILE A 31 -19.41 -16.82 -1.96
N VAL A 32 -18.53 -15.84 -1.86
CA VAL A 32 -17.15 -16.00 -1.36
C VAL A 32 -16.85 -15.03 -0.21
N PRO A 33 -15.89 -15.35 0.68
CA PRO A 33 -15.40 -14.39 1.67
C PRO A 33 -14.80 -13.14 1.01
N THR A 34 -15.17 -11.96 1.50
CA THR A 34 -14.68 -10.68 0.96
C THR A 34 -14.11 -9.75 2.02
N HIS A 35 -14.35 -10.05 3.30
CA HIS A 35 -13.85 -9.25 4.42
C HIS A 35 -13.54 -10.13 5.63
N TRP A 36 -12.46 -9.76 6.35
CA TRP A 36 -12.01 -10.43 7.57
C TRP A 36 -11.82 -9.43 8.69
N GLY A 37 -12.17 -9.84 9.91
CA GLY A 37 -11.90 -9.12 11.12
C GLY A 37 -10.43 -9.15 11.55
N ALA A 38 -10.11 -8.44 12.62
CA ALA A 38 -8.73 -8.32 13.13
C ALA A 38 -8.13 -9.67 13.58
N GLY A 39 -8.98 -10.61 14.01
CA GLY A 39 -8.59 -11.98 14.37
C GLY A 39 -8.53 -12.95 13.19
N GLY A 40 -8.70 -12.48 11.95
CA GLY A 40 -8.66 -13.31 10.75
C GLY A 40 -9.96 -14.09 10.44
N GLN A 41 -11.01 -13.96 11.26
CA GLN A 41 -12.33 -14.55 11.01
C GLN A 41 -13.04 -13.83 9.86
N VAL A 42 -13.71 -14.59 9.01
CA VAL A 42 -14.56 -14.02 7.94
C VAL A 42 -15.76 -13.34 8.57
N ASN A 43 -15.99 -12.07 8.28
CA ASN A 43 -17.14 -11.29 8.74
C ASN A 43 -17.85 -10.53 7.60
N GLY A 44 -17.47 -10.77 6.34
CA GLY A 44 -18.15 -10.25 5.16
C GLY A 44 -18.08 -11.20 3.98
N TRP A 45 -19.19 -11.28 3.22
CA TRP A 45 -19.36 -12.18 2.09
C TRP A 45 -19.86 -11.41 0.88
N GLY A 46 -19.52 -11.83 -0.30
CA GLY A 46 -19.94 -11.19 -1.55
C GLY A 46 -20.02 -12.16 -2.71
N PRO A 47 -20.54 -11.71 -3.87
CA PRO A 47 -20.62 -12.56 -5.05
C PRO A 47 -19.21 -12.92 -5.55
N LYS A 48 -19.07 -14.13 -6.13
CA LYS A 48 -17.79 -14.59 -6.67
C LYS A 48 -17.19 -13.67 -7.75
N SER A 49 -17.99 -12.86 -8.42
CA SER A 49 -17.50 -11.84 -9.37
C SER A 49 -16.54 -10.83 -8.73
N THR A 50 -16.59 -10.63 -7.41
CA THR A 50 -15.66 -9.77 -6.66
C THR A 50 -14.20 -10.22 -6.84
N VAL A 51 -13.97 -11.53 -6.95
CA VAL A 51 -12.65 -12.11 -7.19
C VAL A 51 -12.04 -11.59 -8.49
N LEU A 52 -12.82 -11.53 -9.57
CA LEU A 52 -12.34 -11.01 -10.86
C LEU A 52 -12.06 -9.51 -10.82
N ILE A 53 -12.85 -8.74 -10.05
CA ILE A 53 -12.61 -7.31 -9.84
C ILE A 53 -11.26 -7.12 -9.11
N LEU A 54 -11.00 -7.90 -8.06
CA LEU A 54 -9.74 -7.84 -7.32
C LEU A 54 -8.56 -8.31 -8.19
N ALA A 55 -8.76 -9.29 -9.05
CA ALA A 55 -7.73 -9.82 -9.96
C ALA A 55 -7.28 -8.81 -11.02
N VAL A 56 -8.17 -7.90 -11.46
CA VAL A 56 -7.85 -6.83 -12.43
C VAL A 56 -7.13 -5.65 -11.75
N LEU A 57 -7.36 -5.44 -10.46
CA LEU A 57 -6.89 -4.26 -9.73
C LEU A 57 -5.38 -4.03 -9.80
N PRO A 58 -4.48 -5.04 -9.67
CA PRO A 58 -3.04 -4.85 -9.82
C PRO A 58 -2.66 -4.27 -11.18
N PHE A 59 -3.31 -4.71 -12.26
CA PHE A 59 -3.06 -4.21 -13.60
C PHE A 59 -3.58 -2.78 -13.79
N ALA A 60 -4.78 -2.49 -13.31
CA ALA A 60 -5.34 -1.14 -13.35
C ALA A 60 -4.46 -0.13 -12.60
N MET A 61 -3.94 -0.52 -11.42
CA MET A 61 -3.03 0.30 -10.64
C MET A 61 -1.66 0.48 -11.34
N LEU A 62 -1.15 -0.55 -11.99
CA LEU A 62 0.09 -0.45 -12.78
C LEU A 62 -0.03 0.58 -13.91
N ILE A 63 -1.16 0.56 -14.62
CA ILE A 63 -1.46 1.57 -15.66
C ILE A 63 -1.57 2.96 -15.03
N LEU A 64 -2.32 3.07 -13.93
CA LEU A 64 -2.50 4.34 -13.22
C LEU A 64 -1.15 4.96 -12.82
N PHE A 65 -0.24 4.17 -12.26
CA PHE A 65 1.10 4.65 -11.87
C PHE A 65 1.92 5.14 -13.06
N GLU A 66 1.83 4.46 -14.21
CA GLU A 66 2.53 4.91 -15.42
C GLU A 66 1.93 6.20 -15.98
N VAL A 67 0.59 6.35 -15.94
CA VAL A 67 -0.10 7.58 -16.35
C VAL A 67 0.26 8.74 -15.42
N ILE A 68 0.13 8.56 -14.09
CA ILE A 68 0.42 9.56 -13.07
C ILE A 68 1.84 10.11 -13.24
N ARG A 69 2.83 9.23 -13.43
CA ARG A 69 4.21 9.64 -13.63
C ARG A 69 4.40 10.53 -14.87
N LYS A 70 3.60 10.31 -15.93
CA LYS A 70 3.71 11.08 -17.19
C LYS A 70 3.00 12.42 -17.12
N ILE A 71 1.87 12.49 -16.41
CA ILE A 71 1.05 13.71 -16.32
C ILE A 71 1.51 14.68 -15.22
N ASP A 72 2.38 14.23 -14.29
CA ASP A 72 2.87 15.09 -13.21
C ASP A 72 3.59 16.32 -13.79
N PRO A 73 3.25 17.55 -13.37
CA PRO A 73 3.91 18.76 -13.82
C PRO A 73 5.44 18.75 -13.61
N LYS A 74 5.92 18.00 -12.61
CA LYS A 74 7.34 17.77 -12.32
C LYS A 74 7.82 16.38 -12.73
N HIS A 75 7.27 15.81 -13.80
CA HIS A 75 7.59 14.45 -14.28
C HIS A 75 9.09 14.19 -14.47
N GLN A 76 9.88 15.24 -14.82
CA GLN A 76 11.33 15.13 -14.95
C GLN A 76 12.02 14.74 -13.64
N ASN A 77 11.46 15.11 -12.49
CA ASN A 77 12.01 14.73 -11.19
C ASN A 77 11.92 13.24 -10.91
N PHE A 78 10.95 12.52 -11.49
CA PHE A 78 10.86 11.05 -11.37
C PHE A 78 12.11 10.33 -11.89
N GLU A 79 12.89 10.94 -12.77
CA GLU A 79 14.16 10.37 -13.19
C GLU A 79 15.20 10.35 -12.09
N LYS A 80 15.17 11.39 -11.22
CA LYS A 80 16.12 11.57 -10.11
C LYS A 80 15.91 10.57 -8.97
N PHE A 81 14.67 10.08 -8.77
CA PHE A 81 14.34 9.03 -7.78
C PHE A 81 13.71 7.78 -8.43
N GLY A 82 14.01 7.52 -9.68
CA GLY A 82 13.42 6.42 -10.44
C GLY A 82 13.62 5.03 -9.84
N LYS A 83 14.66 4.81 -9.03
CA LYS A 83 14.85 3.55 -8.29
C LYS A 83 13.77 3.38 -7.21
N VAL A 84 13.48 4.43 -6.45
CA VAL A 84 12.46 4.43 -5.39
C VAL A 84 11.06 4.26 -5.99
N TRP A 85 10.78 4.99 -7.08
CA TRP A 85 9.53 4.83 -7.81
C TRP A 85 9.31 3.40 -8.32
N ASN A 86 10.32 2.82 -8.97
CA ASN A 86 10.25 1.45 -9.47
C ASN A 86 10.07 0.44 -8.34
N LEU A 87 10.78 0.62 -7.21
CA LEU A 87 10.62 -0.22 -6.02
C LEU A 87 9.18 -0.16 -5.50
N PHE A 88 8.61 1.04 -5.38
CA PHE A 88 7.21 1.22 -4.98
C PHE A 88 6.25 0.49 -5.92
N VAL A 89 6.39 0.71 -7.24
CA VAL A 89 5.50 0.08 -8.24
C VAL A 89 5.59 -1.44 -8.17
N VAL A 90 6.80 -2.01 -8.05
CA VAL A 90 6.99 -3.47 -7.91
C VAL A 90 6.32 -3.99 -6.65
N LEU A 91 6.67 -3.43 -5.49
CA LEU A 91 6.16 -3.90 -4.20
C LEU A 91 4.65 -3.79 -4.13
N PHE A 92 4.09 -2.67 -4.59
CA PHE A 92 2.65 -2.45 -4.59
C PHE A 92 1.93 -3.43 -5.53
N THR A 93 2.41 -3.61 -6.76
CA THR A 93 1.79 -4.51 -7.75
C THR A 93 1.82 -5.96 -7.26
N VAL A 94 2.96 -6.42 -6.73
CA VAL A 94 3.11 -7.79 -6.21
C VAL A 94 2.23 -7.99 -4.98
N MET A 95 2.19 -7.02 -4.06
CA MET A 95 1.33 -7.07 -2.88
C MET A 95 -0.15 -7.14 -3.26
N MET A 96 -0.60 -6.30 -4.19
CA MET A 96 -1.99 -6.31 -4.67
C MET A 96 -2.34 -7.62 -5.39
N ALA A 97 -1.41 -8.18 -6.19
CA ALA A 97 -1.59 -9.49 -6.81
C ALA A 97 -1.70 -10.59 -5.74
N ALA A 98 -0.88 -10.55 -4.69
CA ALA A 98 -1.00 -11.52 -3.60
C ALA A 98 -2.33 -11.39 -2.83
N PHE A 99 -2.76 -10.16 -2.54
CA PHE A 99 -4.03 -9.93 -1.83
C PHE A 99 -5.26 -10.32 -2.64
N SER A 100 -5.20 -10.28 -3.97
CA SER A 100 -6.33 -10.70 -4.81
C SER A 100 -6.71 -12.17 -4.60
N TRP A 101 -5.80 -13.02 -4.09
CA TRP A 101 -6.04 -14.46 -3.85
C TRP A 101 -6.70 -14.79 -2.51
N LEU A 102 -6.90 -13.85 -1.62
CA LEU A 102 -7.38 -14.15 -0.25
C LEU A 102 -8.72 -14.87 -0.23
N SER A 103 -9.65 -14.48 -1.13
CA SER A 103 -10.96 -15.13 -1.22
C SER A 103 -10.87 -16.59 -1.67
N GLU A 104 -10.08 -16.87 -2.71
CA GLU A 104 -9.87 -18.24 -3.21
C GLU A 104 -9.14 -19.10 -2.20
N LEU A 105 -8.09 -18.58 -1.56
CA LEU A 105 -7.36 -19.31 -0.54
C LEU A 105 -8.25 -19.67 0.64
N ALA A 106 -9.20 -18.80 1.02
CA ALA A 106 -10.18 -19.11 2.04
C ALA A 106 -11.16 -20.18 1.58
N VAL A 107 -11.73 -20.07 0.37
CA VAL A 107 -12.65 -21.05 -0.21
C VAL A 107 -11.99 -22.44 -0.32
N PHE A 108 -10.72 -22.50 -0.72
CA PHE A 108 -9.97 -23.75 -0.84
C PHE A 108 -9.40 -24.29 0.49
N GLY A 109 -9.79 -23.71 1.63
CA GLY A 109 -9.37 -24.13 2.97
C GLY A 109 -7.88 -23.94 3.26
N LYS A 110 -7.21 -23.04 2.52
CA LYS A 110 -5.79 -22.70 2.73
C LYS A 110 -5.59 -21.60 3.77
N LEU A 111 -6.66 -20.89 4.14
CA LEU A 111 -6.69 -19.91 5.22
C LEU A 111 -7.66 -20.40 6.30
N PRO A 112 -7.17 -20.95 7.42
CA PRO A 112 -8.02 -21.40 8.52
C PRO A 112 -8.78 -20.23 9.16
N ASP A 113 -10.08 -20.39 9.42
CA ASP A 113 -10.99 -19.34 9.94
C ASP A 113 -10.57 -18.78 11.31
N SER A 114 -9.76 -19.50 12.07
CA SER A 114 -9.31 -19.11 13.42
C SER A 114 -7.86 -18.62 13.47
N SER A 115 -7.23 -18.40 12.31
CA SER A 115 -5.82 -18.00 12.26
C SER A 115 -5.68 -16.49 11.96
N ASN A 116 -4.78 -15.84 12.65
CA ASN A 116 -4.39 -14.44 12.34
C ASN A 116 -3.68 -14.29 10.96
N LEU A 117 -3.70 -15.34 10.12
CA LEU A 117 -2.95 -15.35 8.86
C LEU A 117 -3.37 -14.21 7.93
N VAL A 118 -4.67 -13.94 7.78
CA VAL A 118 -5.13 -12.84 6.92
C VAL A 118 -4.66 -11.50 7.46
N SER A 119 -4.76 -11.29 8.78
CA SER A 119 -4.27 -10.09 9.43
C SER A 119 -2.75 -9.92 9.24
N ILE A 120 -1.98 -11.00 9.39
CA ILE A 120 -0.53 -11.01 9.18
C ILE A 120 -0.19 -10.71 7.72
N LEU A 121 -0.89 -11.30 6.78
CA LEU A 121 -0.65 -11.06 5.35
C LEU A 121 -0.99 -9.62 4.95
N VAL A 122 -2.16 -9.12 5.36
CA VAL A 122 -2.64 -7.79 4.94
C VAL A 122 -1.98 -6.68 5.75
N CYS A 123 -2.21 -6.63 7.07
CA CYS A 123 -1.65 -5.58 7.91
C CYS A 123 -0.13 -5.68 8.02
N GLY A 124 0.41 -6.90 8.14
CA GLY A 124 1.85 -7.13 8.15
C GLY A 124 2.50 -6.78 6.81
N GLY A 125 1.90 -7.18 5.69
CA GLY A 125 2.37 -6.82 4.34
C GLY A 125 2.39 -5.31 4.10
N ILE A 126 1.31 -4.60 4.47
CA ILE A 126 1.26 -3.14 4.41
C ILE A 126 2.28 -2.51 5.37
N GLY A 127 2.44 -3.06 6.58
CA GLY A 127 3.42 -2.61 7.55
C GLY A 127 4.85 -2.69 7.01
N VAL A 128 5.22 -3.82 6.41
CA VAL A 128 6.53 -4.01 5.75
C VAL A 128 6.70 -3.03 4.58
N LEU A 129 5.66 -2.83 3.76
CA LEU A 129 5.68 -1.85 2.68
C LEU A 129 5.96 -0.44 3.22
N PHE A 130 5.30 -0.03 4.31
CA PHE A 130 5.50 1.28 4.94
C PHE A 130 6.91 1.44 5.49
N ILE A 131 7.47 0.40 6.14
CA ILE A 131 8.85 0.41 6.63
C ILE A 131 9.83 0.57 5.46
N ILE A 132 9.66 -0.20 4.39
CA ILE A 132 10.52 -0.10 3.21
C ILE A 132 10.41 1.29 2.59
N LEU A 133 9.21 1.76 2.28
CA LEU A 133 9.01 3.07 1.66
C LEU A 133 9.51 4.20 2.53
N GLY A 134 9.27 4.15 3.85
CA GLY A 134 9.74 5.14 4.80
C GLY A 134 11.25 5.35 4.73
N ASN A 135 12.02 4.28 4.62
CA ASN A 135 13.49 4.36 4.47
C ASN A 135 13.93 5.03 3.16
N PHE A 136 13.11 4.98 2.11
CA PHE A 136 13.44 5.59 0.81
C PHE A 136 12.81 6.97 0.60
N MET A 137 11.88 7.38 1.46
CA MET A 137 11.20 8.69 1.32
C MET A 137 12.14 9.89 1.22
N PRO A 138 13.27 9.99 1.96
CA PRO A 138 14.19 11.11 1.83
C PRO A 138 14.78 11.29 0.42
N GLN A 139 14.75 10.27 -0.42
CA GLN A 139 15.26 10.32 -1.79
C GLN A 139 14.24 10.88 -2.80
N ILE A 140 12.96 11.00 -2.40
CA ILE A 140 11.87 11.46 -3.27
C ILE A 140 12.06 12.95 -3.54
N LYS A 141 12.20 13.32 -4.82
CA LYS A 141 12.29 14.71 -5.27
C LYS A 141 10.90 15.31 -5.42
N GLN A 142 10.84 16.65 -5.33
CA GLN A 142 9.59 17.39 -5.36
C GLN A 142 8.76 17.05 -6.61
N ASN A 143 7.51 16.64 -6.38
CA ASN A 143 6.52 16.26 -7.38
C ASN A 143 5.11 16.42 -6.79
N TYR A 144 4.06 16.27 -7.62
CA TYR A 144 2.67 16.49 -7.21
C TYR A 144 1.90 15.21 -6.88
N THR A 145 2.50 14.01 -7.06
CA THR A 145 1.76 12.75 -7.00
C THR A 145 2.27 11.76 -5.96
N PHE A 146 3.55 11.80 -5.58
CA PHE A 146 4.18 10.79 -4.73
C PHE A 146 4.96 11.39 -3.55
N GLY A 147 4.77 10.86 -2.35
CA GLY A 147 5.38 11.34 -1.10
C GLY A 147 4.47 12.24 -0.26
N CYS A 148 5.04 12.92 0.74
CA CYS A 148 4.34 13.83 1.65
C CYS A 148 4.19 15.21 0.98
N ARG A 149 2.97 15.50 0.50
CA ARG A 149 2.67 16.70 -0.33
C ARG A 149 1.84 17.70 0.47
N THR A 150 2.48 18.44 1.33
CA THR A 150 1.85 19.57 2.00
C THR A 150 1.96 20.84 1.12
N PRO A 151 1.08 21.83 1.28
CA PRO A 151 1.17 23.10 0.53
C PRO A 151 2.54 23.76 0.68
N TRP A 152 3.11 23.72 1.87
CA TRP A 152 4.41 24.34 2.16
C TRP A 152 5.57 23.58 1.50
N ALA A 153 5.54 22.25 1.54
CA ALA A 153 6.55 21.41 0.89
C ALA A 153 6.50 21.50 -0.64
N LEU A 154 5.31 21.70 -1.23
CA LEU A 154 5.17 21.88 -2.67
C LEU A 154 5.72 23.23 -3.15
N ASN A 155 5.74 24.25 -2.30
CA ASN A 155 6.20 25.59 -2.63
C ASN A 155 7.69 25.82 -2.34
N ASP A 156 8.31 25.01 -1.47
CA ASP A 156 9.71 25.18 -1.06
C ASP A 156 10.45 23.82 -1.07
N GLU A 157 11.56 23.75 -1.80
CA GLU A 157 12.37 22.54 -1.91
C GLU A 157 13.05 22.15 -0.59
N HIS A 158 13.47 23.12 0.22
CA HIS A 158 14.04 22.84 1.54
C HIS A 158 13.00 22.22 2.47
N ASN A 159 11.78 22.81 2.51
CA ASN A 159 10.65 22.24 3.25
C ASN A 159 10.32 20.83 2.74
N TRP A 160 10.30 20.64 1.40
CA TRP A 160 10.08 19.30 0.81
C TRP A 160 11.06 18.27 1.36
N GLN A 161 12.35 18.53 1.30
CA GLN A 161 13.38 17.58 1.75
C GLN A 161 13.20 17.22 3.22
N ARG A 162 12.89 18.20 4.07
CA ARG A 162 12.66 17.98 5.51
C ARG A 162 11.37 17.21 5.76
N THR A 163 10.30 17.56 5.08
CA THR A 163 9.00 16.89 5.18
C THR A 163 9.10 15.43 4.71
N GLN A 164 9.82 15.16 3.61
CA GLN A 164 10.05 13.76 3.18
C GLN A 164 10.86 12.97 4.20
N ARG A 165 11.87 13.56 4.83
CA ARG A 165 12.67 12.90 5.88
C ARG A 165 11.80 12.58 7.11
N MET A 166 11.02 13.54 7.59
CA MET A 166 10.10 13.33 8.71
C MET A 166 9.01 12.32 8.34
N GLY A 167 8.45 12.43 7.15
CA GLY A 167 7.52 11.45 6.60
C GLY A 167 8.10 10.04 6.60
N GLY A 168 9.37 9.89 6.22
CA GLY A 168 10.07 8.61 6.28
C GLY A 168 10.07 7.99 7.67
N TYR A 169 10.45 8.74 8.70
CA TYR A 169 10.38 8.26 10.08
C TYR A 169 8.96 7.89 10.50
N THR A 170 8.00 8.75 10.17
CA THR A 170 6.59 8.51 10.50
C THR A 170 6.05 7.24 9.82
N PHE A 171 6.40 7.01 8.54
CA PHE A 171 6.01 5.80 7.82
C PHE A 171 6.63 4.54 8.43
N VAL A 172 7.90 4.59 8.85
CA VAL A 172 8.54 3.46 9.56
C VAL A 172 7.80 3.16 10.85
N VAL A 173 7.48 4.18 11.67
CA VAL A 173 6.75 4.00 12.93
C VAL A 173 5.36 3.44 12.66
N MET A 174 4.61 4.00 11.70
CA MET A 174 3.30 3.47 11.31
C MET A 174 3.40 2.02 10.82
N GLY A 175 4.42 1.70 10.04
CA GLY A 175 4.67 0.34 9.55
C GLY A 175 4.96 -0.65 10.68
N ILE A 176 5.73 -0.24 11.70
CA ILE A 176 5.98 -1.06 12.89
C ILE A 176 4.67 -1.28 13.67
N VAL A 177 3.86 -0.23 13.85
CA VAL A 177 2.55 -0.36 14.52
C VAL A 177 1.65 -1.34 13.76
N LEU A 178 1.55 -1.24 12.44
CA LEU A 178 0.79 -2.18 11.61
C LEU A 178 1.30 -3.62 11.74
N LEU A 179 2.62 -3.78 11.72
CA LEU A 179 3.25 -5.09 11.87
C LEU A 179 2.93 -5.71 13.25
N VAL A 180 3.01 -4.94 14.32
CA VAL A 180 2.63 -5.38 15.68
C VAL A 180 1.14 -5.71 15.75
N LEU A 181 0.27 -4.86 15.20
CA LEU A 181 -1.17 -5.10 15.16
C LEU A 181 -1.53 -6.36 14.37
N SER A 182 -0.77 -6.71 13.34
CA SER A 182 -1.02 -7.93 12.56
C SER A 182 -0.95 -9.21 13.40
N PHE A 183 -0.15 -9.21 14.48
CA PHE A 183 -0.05 -10.33 15.42
C PHE A 183 -1.02 -10.20 16.62
N LEU A 184 -1.30 -8.98 17.05
CA LEU A 184 -2.07 -8.71 18.27
C LEU A 184 -3.56 -8.44 17.99
N GLY A 185 -3.98 -8.23 16.74
CA GLY A 185 -5.33 -7.83 16.39
C GLY A 185 -6.41 -8.77 16.91
N GLY A 186 -6.16 -10.08 16.86
CA GLY A 186 -7.08 -11.09 17.41
C GLY A 186 -7.25 -11.02 18.94
N LEU A 187 -6.22 -10.58 19.66
CA LEU A 187 -6.27 -10.39 21.12
C LEU A 187 -6.97 -9.08 21.50
N LEU A 188 -6.77 -8.03 20.72
CA LEU A 188 -7.34 -6.71 20.98
C LEU A 188 -8.81 -6.62 20.55
N GLY A 189 -9.23 -7.45 19.58
CA GLY A 189 -10.52 -7.37 18.94
C GLY A 189 -10.63 -6.26 17.88
N ASP A 190 -11.68 -6.32 17.06
CA ASP A 190 -11.83 -5.49 15.86
C ASP A 190 -11.86 -3.98 16.17
N ILE A 191 -12.60 -3.57 17.20
CA ILE A 191 -12.77 -2.14 17.52
C ILE A 191 -11.46 -1.53 18.03
N ALA A 192 -10.77 -2.19 18.97
CA ALA A 192 -9.51 -1.67 19.50
C ALA A 192 -8.43 -1.63 18.43
N THR A 193 -8.33 -2.67 17.59
CA THR A 193 -7.42 -2.72 16.46
C THR A 193 -7.68 -1.58 15.47
N LEU A 194 -8.95 -1.32 15.14
CA LEU A 194 -9.33 -0.21 14.26
C LEU A 194 -8.96 1.15 14.88
N ILE A 195 -9.20 1.35 16.17
CA ILE A 195 -8.84 2.61 16.86
C ILE A 195 -7.33 2.85 16.80
N VAL A 196 -6.51 1.84 17.11
CA VAL A 196 -5.05 1.97 17.09
C VAL A 196 -4.55 2.23 15.66
N LEU A 197 -5.10 1.53 14.66
CA LEU A 197 -4.79 1.73 13.24
C LEU A 197 -5.11 3.17 12.82
N LEU A 198 -6.32 3.65 13.11
CA LEU A 198 -6.73 5.02 12.77
C LEU A 198 -5.88 6.05 13.51
N ALA A 199 -5.59 5.85 14.80
CA ALA A 199 -4.72 6.74 15.56
C ALA A 199 -3.31 6.82 14.96
N ALA A 200 -2.73 5.70 14.55
CA ALA A 200 -1.42 5.66 13.91
C ALA A 200 -1.42 6.39 12.56
N VAL A 201 -2.40 6.12 11.70
CA VAL A 201 -2.46 6.68 10.34
C VAL A 201 -2.84 8.17 10.37
N LEU A 202 -3.90 8.54 11.09
CA LEU A 202 -4.36 9.92 11.18
C LEU A 202 -3.39 10.78 12.00
N GLY A 203 -2.91 10.26 13.14
CA GLY A 203 -1.93 10.96 13.98
C GLY A 203 -0.61 11.17 13.26
N GLY A 204 -0.11 10.14 12.57
CA GLY A 204 1.11 10.26 11.74
C GLY A 204 0.95 11.25 10.59
N SER A 205 -0.20 11.23 9.91
CA SER A 205 -0.49 12.18 8.83
C SER A 205 -0.60 13.61 9.35
N ALA A 206 -1.32 13.82 10.46
CA ALA A 206 -1.43 15.12 11.11
C ALA A 206 -0.06 15.65 11.57
N TRP A 207 0.79 14.77 12.11
CA TRP A 207 2.15 15.14 12.50
C TRP A 207 2.99 15.60 11.31
N ILE A 208 2.97 14.88 10.18
CA ILE A 208 3.70 15.29 8.97
C ILE A 208 3.23 16.66 8.50
N TYR A 209 1.92 16.88 8.52
CA TYR A 209 1.33 18.16 8.10
C TYR A 209 1.75 19.30 9.02
N LEU A 210 1.64 19.11 10.34
CA LEU A 210 2.08 20.07 11.36
C LEU A 210 3.59 20.35 11.26
N TYR A 211 4.41 19.30 11.10
CA TYR A 211 5.85 19.43 10.96
C TYR A 211 6.23 20.31 9.76
N SER A 212 5.61 20.05 8.60
CA SER A 212 5.84 20.88 7.41
C SER A 212 5.47 22.35 7.60
N TYR A 213 4.37 22.62 8.31
CA TYR A 213 3.99 23.97 8.70
C TYR A 213 5.04 24.63 9.61
N LEU A 214 5.49 23.92 10.65
CA LEU A 214 6.50 24.41 11.61
C LEU A 214 7.85 24.70 10.92
N VAL A 215 8.24 23.92 9.92
CA VAL A 215 9.40 24.21 9.07
C VAL A 215 9.19 25.49 8.27
N CYS A 216 7.99 25.67 7.69
CA CYS A 216 7.66 26.87 6.91
C CYS A 216 7.76 28.17 7.73
N ILE A 217 7.33 28.15 9.00
CA ILE A 217 7.38 29.33 9.88
C ILE A 217 8.70 29.45 10.68
N GLY A 218 9.72 28.63 10.34
CA GLY A 218 11.05 28.69 10.94
C GLY A 218 11.16 28.20 12.40
N LYS A 219 10.10 27.55 12.94
CA LYS A 219 10.09 26.99 14.31
C LYS A 219 10.79 25.64 14.43
N MET A 220 11.05 24.98 13.31
CA MET A 220 11.86 23.77 13.22
C MET A 220 13.01 23.96 12.24
N LYS A 221 14.25 23.70 12.71
CA LYS A 221 15.49 23.81 11.91
C LYS A 221 15.90 22.47 11.35
#